data_fa8ba3f82cf40f41075f237f56fdb221
#
_entry.id   fa8ba3f82cf40f41075f237f56fdb221
#
_cell.length_a   1.000
_cell.length_b   1.000
_cell.length_c   1.000
_cell.angle_alpha   90.00
_cell.angle_beta   90.00
_cell.angle_gamma   90.00
#
_symmetry.space_group_name_H-M   'P 1'
#
loop_
_entity.id
_entity.type
_entity.pdbx_description
1 polymer ?
#
loop_
_entity_poly.entity_id
_entity_poly.type
_entity_poly.pdbx_seq_one_letter_code
_entity_poly.pdbx_strand_id
1 'polypeptide(L)'
;MDSLWEFLRGLHDAYGVNLVHFYDSFERGRLVRGMWTTVKLAVICIGLSVLIGVIGAWLQGSRLRVLKAVVQGYIQFFRNTPPLVQMYFFYFALGPQMPRIVNEHGIAQPIFGSFEWAVLSLSFFAGAFNIEIFRSGVEAVQKSTVEAADSLGFNRWQIYRHVVLPLAVRFCLPALNNNLVNLAKTTTQAYAIAVPETLYVASQIWSDRINVLEMMVTLLTFYLVLVGIFVWIMSRIERSLRVPGFGQ
;
A
#
# COMPACT_ATOMS: atom_id res chain seq x y z
N MET A 1 18.02 -1.25 31.69
CA MET A 1 18.16 -0.77 30.30
C MET A 1 19.51 -0.11 30.06
N ASP A 2 20.10 0.51 31.06
CA ASP A 2 21.36 1.25 30.92
C ASP A 2 22.55 0.35 30.52
N SER A 3 22.63 -0.87 31.05
CA SER A 3 23.67 -1.84 30.68
C SER A 3 23.65 -2.27 29.21
N LEU A 4 22.46 -2.35 28.57
CA LEU A 4 22.34 -2.66 27.16
C LEU A 4 22.84 -1.51 26.28
N TRP A 5 22.53 -0.26 26.70
CA TRP A 5 22.97 0.92 25.96
C TRP A 5 24.48 1.13 26.08
N GLU A 6 25.06 0.84 27.26
CA GLU A 6 26.51 0.83 27.45
C GLU A 6 27.20 -0.24 26.61
N PHE A 7 26.64 -1.43 26.56
CA PHE A 7 27.13 -2.49 25.67
C PHE A 7 27.13 -2.07 24.19
N LEU A 8 26.01 -1.47 23.70
CA LEU A 8 25.90 -0.99 22.31
C LEU A 8 26.88 0.14 21.98
N ARG A 9 27.17 1.03 22.94
CA ARG A 9 28.25 2.05 22.84
C ARG A 9 29.63 1.39 22.77
N GLY A 10 29.87 0.40 23.62
CA GLY A 10 31.14 -0.33 23.66
C GLY A 10 31.43 -1.08 22.35
N LEU A 11 30.40 -1.51 21.60
CA LEU A 11 30.56 -2.09 20.25
C LEU A 11 31.12 -1.06 19.24
N HIS A 12 30.75 0.19 19.39
CA HIS A 12 31.28 1.25 18.55
C HIS A 12 32.76 1.46 18.81
N ASP A 13 33.16 1.52 20.10
CA ASP A 13 34.53 1.78 20.51
C ASP A 13 35.47 0.59 20.22
N ALA A 14 34.95 -0.65 20.34
CA ALA A 14 35.75 -1.86 20.16
C ALA A 14 35.82 -2.35 18.73
N TYR A 15 34.75 -2.20 17.97
CA TYR A 15 34.57 -2.85 16.64
C TYR A 15 34.15 -1.87 15.53
N GLY A 16 33.96 -0.59 15.83
CA GLY A 16 33.51 0.43 14.87
C GLY A 16 32.04 0.30 14.46
N VAL A 17 31.24 -0.53 15.15
CA VAL A 17 29.81 -0.74 14.83
C VAL A 17 28.97 0.36 15.45
N ASN A 18 28.46 1.28 14.62
CA ASN A 18 27.76 2.47 15.07
C ASN A 18 26.22 2.26 15.11
N LEU A 19 25.73 1.81 16.27
CA LEU A 19 24.29 1.57 16.53
C LEU A 19 23.60 2.75 17.23
N VAL A 20 24.04 3.99 16.95
CA VAL A 20 23.53 5.22 17.59
C VAL A 20 22.01 5.35 17.55
N HIS A 21 21.38 4.90 16.48
CA HIS A 21 19.93 4.94 16.29
C HIS A 21 19.11 4.07 17.26
N PHE A 22 19.77 3.22 18.05
CA PHE A 22 19.13 2.48 19.14
C PHE A 22 19.31 3.16 20.51
N TYR A 23 20.52 3.62 20.85
CA TYR A 23 20.79 4.15 22.18
C TYR A 23 20.63 5.68 22.32
N ASP A 24 20.76 6.44 21.22
CA ASP A 24 20.48 7.87 21.24
C ASP A 24 18.96 8.11 21.18
N SER A 25 18.44 8.84 22.17
CA SER A 25 16.99 9.06 22.29
C SER A 25 16.41 9.89 21.15
N PHE A 26 17.20 10.82 20.59
CA PHE A 26 16.77 11.67 19.48
C PHE A 26 16.69 10.86 18.18
N GLU A 27 17.74 10.10 17.82
CA GLU A 27 17.78 9.31 16.60
C GLU A 27 16.76 8.16 16.64
N ARG A 28 16.65 7.49 17.78
CA ARG A 28 15.62 6.49 18.02
C ARG A 28 14.20 7.06 17.81
N GLY A 29 13.95 8.25 18.37
CA GLY A 29 12.65 8.91 18.20
C GLY A 29 12.35 9.28 16.75
N ARG A 30 13.36 9.70 15.98
CA ARG A 30 13.24 9.95 14.53
C ARG A 30 12.89 8.66 13.78
N LEU A 31 13.65 7.60 14.03
CA LEU A 31 13.47 6.30 13.36
C LEU A 31 12.09 5.70 13.64
N VAL A 32 11.65 5.68 14.90
CA VAL A 32 10.33 5.18 15.28
C VAL A 32 9.21 5.98 14.61
N ARG A 33 9.32 7.30 14.54
CA ARG A 33 8.35 8.13 13.80
C ARG A 33 8.34 7.80 12.31
N GLY A 34 9.51 7.60 11.70
CA GLY A 34 9.61 7.16 10.30
C GLY A 34 8.94 5.81 10.06
N MET A 35 9.20 4.82 10.93
CA MET A 35 8.56 3.49 10.89
C MET A 35 7.03 3.60 11.00
N TRP A 36 6.55 4.43 11.91
CA TRP A 36 5.11 4.69 12.06
C TRP A 36 4.51 5.35 10.81
N THR A 37 5.22 6.30 10.20
CA THR A 37 4.80 6.95 8.96
C THR A 37 4.69 5.94 7.82
N THR A 38 5.63 5.00 7.69
CA THR A 38 5.56 3.91 6.70
C THR A 38 4.32 3.04 6.92
N VAL A 39 4.07 2.61 8.16
CA VAL A 39 2.90 1.79 8.50
C VAL A 39 1.61 2.54 8.19
N LYS A 40 1.51 3.80 8.62
CA LYS A 40 0.36 4.67 8.37
C LYS A 40 0.11 4.84 6.86
N LEU A 41 1.17 5.12 6.09
CA LEU A 41 1.09 5.25 4.64
C LEU A 41 0.58 3.96 3.99
N ALA A 42 1.15 2.82 4.34
CA ALA A 42 0.76 1.52 3.81
C ALA A 42 -0.72 1.20 4.10
N VAL A 43 -1.17 1.36 5.35
CA VAL A 43 -2.56 1.07 5.75
C VAL A 43 -3.55 1.96 5.02
N ILE A 44 -3.28 3.26 4.94
CA ILE A 44 -4.17 4.21 4.24
C ILE A 44 -4.22 3.89 2.74
N CYS A 45 -3.06 3.66 2.10
CA CYS A 45 -3.00 3.32 0.68
C CYS A 45 -3.71 1.98 0.38
N ILE A 46 -3.56 0.97 1.23
CA ILE A 46 -4.27 -0.31 1.12
C ILE A 46 -5.78 -0.07 1.16
N GLY A 47 -6.28 0.64 2.17
CA GLY A 47 -7.72 0.92 2.29
C GLY A 47 -8.29 1.66 1.08
N LEU A 48 -7.63 2.73 0.66
CA LEU A 48 -8.06 3.52 -0.50
C LEU A 48 -7.94 2.74 -1.82
N SER A 49 -6.88 1.96 -2.01
CA SER A 49 -6.72 1.16 -3.24
C SER A 49 -7.79 0.07 -3.36
N VAL A 50 -8.18 -0.55 -2.26
CA VAL A 50 -9.30 -1.52 -2.24
C VAL A 50 -10.62 -0.82 -2.55
N LEU A 51 -10.87 0.34 -1.96
CA LEU A 51 -12.08 1.13 -2.25
C LEU A 51 -12.17 1.51 -3.73
N ILE A 52 -11.08 2.05 -4.31
CA ILE A 52 -10.97 2.36 -5.74
C ILE A 52 -11.21 1.10 -6.57
N GLY A 53 -10.62 -0.03 -6.17
CA GLY A 53 -10.77 -1.32 -6.82
C GLY A 53 -12.22 -1.78 -6.89
N VAL A 54 -12.94 -1.72 -5.77
CA VAL A 54 -14.36 -2.12 -5.68
C VAL A 54 -15.24 -1.20 -6.53
N ILE A 55 -15.07 0.12 -6.39
CA ILE A 55 -15.85 1.11 -7.16
C ILE A 55 -15.58 0.95 -8.66
N GLY A 56 -14.31 0.85 -9.06
CA GLY A 56 -13.94 0.71 -10.47
C GLY A 56 -14.44 -0.60 -11.09
N ALA A 57 -14.36 -1.72 -10.38
CA ALA A 57 -14.90 -3.00 -10.83
C ALA A 57 -16.43 -2.93 -10.99
N TRP A 58 -17.13 -2.28 -10.07
CA TRP A 58 -18.56 -2.06 -10.17
C TRP A 58 -18.92 -1.18 -11.39
N LEU A 59 -18.18 -0.09 -11.63
CA LEU A 59 -18.36 0.78 -12.81
C LEU A 59 -18.09 0.05 -14.13
N GLN A 60 -17.12 -0.87 -14.18
CA GLN A 60 -16.88 -1.72 -15.34
C GLN A 60 -18.03 -2.69 -15.63
N GLY A 61 -18.79 -3.11 -14.61
CA GLY A 61 -20.00 -3.91 -14.74
C GLY A 61 -21.20 -3.13 -15.31
N SER A 62 -21.13 -1.80 -15.38
CA SER A 62 -22.20 -0.90 -15.83
C SER A 62 -22.54 -1.14 -17.31
N ARG A 63 -23.76 -0.78 -17.73
CA ARG A 63 -24.17 -0.81 -19.16
C ARG A 63 -23.65 0.38 -19.98
N LEU A 64 -23.17 1.43 -19.31
CA LEU A 64 -22.74 2.68 -19.95
C LEU A 64 -21.33 2.51 -20.54
N ARG A 65 -21.23 2.55 -21.87
CA ARG A 65 -19.95 2.40 -22.60
C ARG A 65 -18.92 3.47 -22.19
N VAL A 66 -19.37 4.70 -21.92
CA VAL A 66 -18.50 5.81 -21.52
C VAL A 66 -17.82 5.51 -20.18
N LEU A 67 -18.56 5.03 -19.16
CA LEU A 67 -17.96 4.67 -17.86
C LEU A 67 -16.92 3.56 -18.01
N LYS A 68 -17.22 2.54 -18.81
CA LYS A 68 -16.25 1.47 -19.09
C LYS A 68 -14.98 2.02 -19.74
N ALA A 69 -15.12 2.91 -20.73
CA ALA A 69 -13.97 3.50 -21.41
C ALA A 69 -13.11 4.35 -20.45
N VAL A 70 -13.72 5.15 -19.59
CA VAL A 70 -13.02 5.95 -18.59
C VAL A 70 -12.25 5.06 -17.61
N VAL A 71 -12.90 4.05 -17.05
CA VAL A 71 -12.24 3.11 -16.12
C VAL A 71 -11.12 2.33 -16.82
N GLN A 72 -11.35 1.92 -18.08
CA GLN A 72 -10.31 1.23 -18.86
C GLN A 72 -9.11 2.16 -19.14
N GLY A 73 -9.36 3.41 -19.50
CA GLY A 73 -8.30 4.42 -19.66
C GLY A 73 -7.50 4.62 -18.38
N TYR A 74 -8.18 4.73 -17.22
CA TYR A 74 -7.55 4.80 -15.91
C TYR A 74 -6.65 3.58 -15.65
N ILE A 75 -7.17 2.36 -15.85
CA ILE A 75 -6.40 1.13 -15.65
C ILE A 75 -5.15 1.12 -16.55
N GLN A 76 -5.30 1.42 -17.83
CA GLN A 76 -4.18 1.41 -18.78
C GLN A 76 -3.13 2.45 -18.42
N PHE A 77 -3.53 3.65 -18.02
CA PHE A 77 -2.61 4.70 -17.60
C PHE A 77 -1.77 4.27 -16.38
N PHE A 78 -2.44 3.88 -15.30
CA PHE A 78 -1.74 3.58 -14.04
C PHE A 78 -0.93 2.28 -14.08
N ARG A 79 -1.33 1.28 -14.86
CA ARG A 79 -0.58 0.03 -14.98
C ARG A 79 0.59 0.09 -15.94
N ASN A 80 0.53 0.95 -16.95
CA ASN A 80 1.56 1.04 -17.98
C ASN A 80 2.58 2.15 -17.71
N THR A 81 2.47 2.87 -16.61
CA THR A 81 3.44 3.90 -16.21
C THR A 81 4.10 3.55 -14.87
N PRO A 82 5.41 3.84 -14.69
CA PRO A 82 6.11 3.56 -13.44
C PRO A 82 5.51 4.34 -12.27
N PRO A 83 5.27 3.71 -11.10
CA PRO A 83 4.63 4.39 -9.96
C PRO A 83 5.44 5.56 -9.42
N LEU A 84 6.77 5.51 -9.47
CA LEU A 84 7.63 6.62 -9.09
C LEU A 84 7.45 7.85 -10.00
N VAL A 85 7.30 7.62 -11.31
CA VAL A 85 7.07 8.70 -12.28
C VAL A 85 5.69 9.35 -12.05
N GLN A 86 4.68 8.53 -11.75
CA GLN A 86 3.35 9.02 -11.37
C GLN A 86 3.42 9.89 -10.12
N MET A 87 4.16 9.44 -9.10
CA MET A 87 4.34 10.18 -7.84
C MET A 87 5.03 11.53 -8.07
N TYR A 88 6.07 11.58 -8.91
CA TYR A 88 6.71 12.83 -9.30
C TYR A 88 5.77 13.76 -10.06
N PHE A 89 4.99 13.22 -11.00
CA PHE A 89 4.00 14.00 -11.74
C PHE A 89 2.95 14.61 -10.80
N PHE A 90 2.40 13.84 -9.89
CA PHE A 90 1.43 14.35 -8.91
C PHE A 90 2.05 15.43 -8.01
N TYR A 91 3.22 15.17 -7.47
CA TYR A 91 3.83 16.09 -6.51
C TYR A 91 4.40 17.36 -7.18
N PHE A 92 5.18 17.22 -8.25
CA PHE A 92 5.89 18.34 -8.85
C PHE A 92 5.10 19.05 -9.95
N ALA A 93 4.23 18.36 -10.68
CA ALA A 93 3.46 18.97 -11.77
C ALA A 93 2.09 19.42 -11.31
N LEU A 94 1.33 18.60 -10.57
CA LEU A 94 0.00 18.96 -10.10
C LEU A 94 0.02 19.71 -8.76
N GLY A 95 0.94 19.38 -7.84
CA GLY A 95 1.02 20.02 -6.53
C GLY A 95 1.06 21.54 -6.57
N PRO A 96 1.91 22.17 -7.40
CA PRO A 96 1.99 23.62 -7.51
C PRO A 96 0.73 24.29 -8.08
N GLN A 97 -0.13 23.53 -8.78
CA GLN A 97 -1.38 24.04 -9.36
C GLN A 97 -2.54 24.03 -8.34
N MET A 98 -2.35 23.37 -7.19
CA MET A 98 -3.37 23.30 -6.17
C MET A 98 -3.48 24.63 -5.40
N PRO A 99 -4.68 24.99 -4.90
CA PRO A 99 -4.87 26.14 -4.05
C PRO A 99 -3.95 26.08 -2.81
N ARG A 100 -3.57 27.25 -2.31
CA ARG A 100 -2.79 27.38 -1.07
C ARG A 100 -3.69 27.89 0.04
N ILE A 101 -3.52 27.36 1.23
CA ILE A 101 -4.21 27.84 2.44
C ILE A 101 -3.22 28.69 3.22
N VAL A 102 -3.67 29.85 3.68
CA VAL A 102 -2.88 30.71 4.57
C VAL A 102 -3.06 30.19 6.00
N ASN A 103 -1.97 29.82 6.65
CA ASN A 103 -2.00 29.36 8.04
C ASN A 103 -2.20 30.54 9.02
N GLU A 104 -2.34 30.26 10.31
CA GLU A 104 -2.53 31.26 11.37
C GLU A 104 -1.38 32.29 11.46
N HIS A 105 -0.22 31.98 10.89
CA HIS A 105 0.97 32.83 10.84
C HIS A 105 1.08 33.62 9.52
N GLY A 106 0.05 33.62 8.68
CA GLY A 106 0.05 34.34 7.40
C GLY A 106 0.87 33.67 6.29
N ILE A 107 1.37 32.44 6.49
CA ILE A 107 2.19 31.71 5.51
C ILE A 107 1.30 30.87 4.61
N ALA A 108 1.42 31.09 3.29
CA ALA A 108 0.70 30.29 2.29
C ALA A 108 1.32 28.88 2.18
N GLN A 109 0.57 27.86 2.58
CA GLN A 109 0.97 26.45 2.51
C GLN A 109 0.11 25.69 1.48
N PRO A 110 0.66 24.70 0.74
CA PRO A 110 -0.13 23.85 -0.14
C PRO A 110 -1.14 23.05 0.68
N ILE A 111 -2.34 22.82 0.12
CA ILE A 111 -3.41 22.02 0.75
C ILE A 111 -2.93 20.58 0.99
N PHE A 112 -2.18 20.02 0.04
CA PHE A 112 -1.61 18.68 0.13
C PHE A 112 -0.09 18.76 0.29
N GLY A 113 0.43 18.15 1.36
CA GLY A 113 1.85 17.93 1.56
C GLY A 113 2.35 16.69 0.80
N SER A 114 3.61 16.37 0.99
CA SER A 114 4.24 15.20 0.35
C SER A 114 3.57 13.88 0.76
N PHE A 115 3.10 13.76 2.00
CA PHE A 115 2.42 12.56 2.49
C PHE A 115 1.09 12.33 1.75
N GLU A 116 0.25 13.34 1.61
CA GLU A 116 -1.05 13.25 0.91
C GLU A 116 -0.86 12.92 -0.57
N TRP A 117 0.15 13.50 -1.22
CA TRP A 117 0.48 13.16 -2.60
C TRP A 117 0.98 11.73 -2.76
N ALA A 118 1.78 11.23 -1.81
CA ALA A 118 2.17 9.82 -1.80
C ALA A 118 0.96 8.90 -1.64
N VAL A 119 0.05 9.23 -0.72
CA VAL A 119 -1.21 8.49 -0.51
C VAL A 119 -2.02 8.43 -1.80
N LEU A 120 -2.25 9.58 -2.46
CA LEU A 120 -3.04 9.64 -3.70
C LEU A 120 -2.40 8.81 -4.82
N SER A 121 -1.10 9.04 -5.08
CA SER A 121 -0.37 8.36 -6.15
C SER A 121 -0.37 6.84 -5.98
N LEU A 122 0.03 6.36 -4.80
CA LEU A 122 0.11 4.92 -4.51
C LEU A 122 -1.26 4.25 -4.47
N SER A 123 -2.28 4.95 -3.97
CA SER A 123 -3.65 4.43 -3.94
C SER A 123 -4.22 4.29 -5.34
N PHE A 124 -3.99 5.26 -6.21
CA PHE A 124 -4.44 5.19 -7.60
C PHE A 124 -3.69 4.12 -8.38
N PHE A 125 -2.38 4.02 -8.20
CA PHE A 125 -1.59 2.96 -8.80
C PHE A 125 -2.09 1.57 -8.42
N ALA A 126 -2.17 1.26 -7.12
CA ALA A 126 -2.61 -0.06 -6.66
C ALA A 126 -4.10 -0.31 -6.91
N GLY A 127 -4.92 0.74 -6.90
CA GLY A 127 -6.34 0.70 -7.22
C GLY A 127 -6.60 0.21 -8.64
N ALA A 128 -5.78 0.62 -9.61
CA ALA A 128 -5.90 0.15 -10.99
C ALA A 128 -5.72 -1.37 -11.12
N PHE A 129 -4.78 -1.96 -10.36
CA PHE A 129 -4.63 -3.41 -10.29
C PHE A 129 -5.81 -4.07 -9.57
N ASN A 130 -6.29 -3.48 -8.47
CA ASN A 130 -7.40 -4.02 -7.71
C ASN A 130 -8.70 -4.07 -8.52
N ILE A 131 -8.95 -3.11 -9.42
CA ILE A 131 -10.11 -3.15 -10.32
C ILE A 131 -10.09 -4.42 -11.18
N GLU A 132 -8.96 -4.74 -11.79
CA GLU A 132 -8.85 -5.95 -12.63
C GLU A 132 -8.89 -7.23 -11.80
N ILE A 133 -8.29 -7.23 -10.60
CA ILE A 133 -8.34 -8.36 -9.68
C ILE A 133 -9.79 -8.67 -9.31
N PHE A 134 -10.58 -7.67 -8.93
CA PHE A 134 -11.99 -7.88 -8.59
C PHE A 134 -12.82 -8.30 -9.80
N ARG A 135 -12.58 -7.70 -10.97
CA ARG A 135 -13.25 -8.10 -12.21
C ARG A 135 -12.95 -9.55 -12.56
N SER A 136 -11.69 -9.95 -12.54
CA SER A 136 -11.28 -11.32 -12.84
C SER A 136 -11.83 -12.33 -11.82
N GLY A 137 -11.97 -11.94 -10.56
CA GLY A 137 -12.62 -12.76 -9.54
C GLY A 137 -14.09 -13.05 -9.87
N VAL A 138 -14.83 -12.04 -10.36
CA VAL A 138 -16.23 -12.23 -10.80
C VAL A 138 -16.28 -13.12 -12.05
N GLU A 139 -15.39 -12.91 -13.01
CA GLU A 139 -15.34 -13.69 -14.25
C GLU A 139 -14.91 -15.15 -14.04
N ALA A 140 -14.18 -15.44 -12.94
CA ALA A 140 -13.77 -16.79 -12.58
C ALA A 140 -14.91 -17.67 -12.06
N VAL A 141 -16.08 -17.10 -11.73
CA VAL A 141 -17.24 -17.87 -11.30
C VAL A 141 -17.81 -18.65 -12.50
N GLN A 142 -17.88 -19.98 -12.36
CA GLN A 142 -18.35 -20.86 -13.42
C GLN A 142 -19.80 -20.55 -13.81
N LYS A 143 -20.08 -20.51 -15.11
CA LYS A 143 -21.43 -20.27 -15.62
C LYS A 143 -22.43 -21.32 -15.14
N SER A 144 -22.02 -22.60 -15.09
CA SER A 144 -22.85 -23.70 -14.57
C SER A 144 -23.35 -23.46 -13.14
N THR A 145 -22.52 -22.81 -12.27
CA THR A 145 -22.94 -22.45 -10.92
C THR A 145 -24.03 -21.38 -10.94
N VAL A 146 -23.94 -20.42 -11.85
CA VAL A 146 -24.97 -19.38 -12.04
C VAL A 146 -26.25 -19.97 -12.59
N GLU A 147 -26.16 -20.87 -13.58
CA GLU A 147 -27.29 -21.58 -14.19
C GLU A 147 -28.01 -22.50 -13.19
N ALA A 148 -27.25 -23.18 -12.33
CA ALA A 148 -27.82 -24.00 -11.25
C ALA A 148 -28.65 -23.14 -10.27
N ALA A 149 -28.13 -21.97 -9.89
CA ALA A 149 -28.86 -21.04 -9.01
C ALA A 149 -30.13 -20.48 -9.68
N ASP A 150 -30.06 -20.18 -10.99
CA ASP A 150 -31.21 -19.74 -11.78
C ASP A 150 -32.30 -20.84 -11.85
N SER A 151 -31.89 -22.10 -12.02
CA SER A 151 -32.78 -23.27 -12.02
C SER A 151 -33.46 -23.50 -10.67
N LEU A 152 -32.86 -23.03 -9.57
CA LEU A 152 -33.47 -23.05 -8.23
C LEU A 152 -34.44 -21.86 -7.99
N GLY A 153 -34.67 -21.02 -9.01
CA GLY A 153 -35.58 -19.88 -8.94
C GLY A 153 -35.03 -18.62 -8.32
N PHE A 154 -33.70 -18.52 -8.16
CA PHE A 154 -33.09 -17.30 -7.66
C PHE A 154 -33.16 -16.20 -8.72
N ASN A 155 -33.56 -14.99 -8.32
CA ASN A 155 -33.49 -13.85 -9.20
C ASN A 155 -32.03 -13.34 -9.33
N ARG A 156 -31.77 -12.50 -10.35
CA ARG A 156 -30.41 -12.00 -10.68
C ARG A 156 -29.69 -11.37 -9.50
N TRP A 157 -30.38 -10.63 -8.63
CA TRP A 157 -29.79 -10.01 -7.45
C TRP A 157 -29.41 -11.05 -6.39
N GLN A 158 -30.28 -12.06 -6.17
CA GLN A 158 -30.01 -13.17 -5.27
C GLN A 158 -28.81 -13.99 -5.74
N ILE A 159 -28.74 -14.31 -7.04
CA ILE A 159 -27.59 -15.00 -7.64
C ILE A 159 -26.31 -14.18 -7.41
N TYR A 160 -26.34 -12.88 -7.73
CA TYR A 160 -25.17 -12.04 -7.56
C TYR A 160 -24.71 -11.98 -6.09
N ARG A 161 -25.62 -11.71 -5.16
CA ARG A 161 -25.32 -11.51 -3.74
C ARG A 161 -24.93 -12.81 -3.00
N HIS A 162 -25.60 -13.92 -3.28
CA HIS A 162 -25.45 -15.16 -2.51
C HIS A 162 -24.54 -16.20 -3.18
N VAL A 163 -24.31 -16.09 -4.49
CA VAL A 163 -23.50 -17.03 -5.25
C VAL A 163 -22.25 -16.37 -5.82
N VAL A 164 -22.43 -15.37 -6.71
CA VAL A 164 -21.31 -14.80 -7.47
C VAL A 164 -20.37 -14.02 -6.54
N LEU A 165 -20.87 -13.10 -5.73
CA LEU A 165 -20.03 -12.21 -4.91
C LEU A 165 -19.19 -12.98 -3.86
N PRO A 166 -19.74 -13.94 -3.09
CA PRO A 166 -18.94 -14.72 -2.14
C PRO A 166 -17.85 -15.57 -2.82
N LEU A 167 -18.13 -16.13 -3.98
CA LEU A 167 -17.15 -16.90 -4.76
C LEU A 167 -16.09 -15.99 -5.38
N ALA A 168 -16.51 -14.88 -5.99
CA ALA A 168 -15.61 -13.90 -6.59
C ALA A 168 -14.58 -13.36 -5.58
N VAL A 169 -15.04 -13.01 -4.37
CA VAL A 169 -14.13 -12.57 -3.28
C VAL A 169 -13.07 -13.63 -3.00
N ARG A 170 -13.45 -14.91 -2.95
CA ARG A 170 -12.51 -16.00 -2.70
C ARG A 170 -11.50 -16.18 -3.84
N PHE A 171 -11.95 -16.08 -5.09
CA PHE A 171 -11.09 -16.22 -6.26
C PHE A 171 -10.10 -15.05 -6.40
N CYS A 172 -10.49 -13.83 -6.00
CA CYS A 172 -9.60 -12.68 -6.11
C CYS A 172 -8.61 -12.55 -4.93
N LEU A 173 -8.86 -13.20 -3.77
CA LEU A 173 -8.03 -13.05 -2.57
C LEU A 173 -6.54 -13.28 -2.78
N PRO A 174 -6.07 -14.35 -3.44
CA PRO A 174 -4.62 -14.57 -3.61
C PRO A 174 -3.95 -13.45 -4.41
N ALA A 175 -4.59 -13.00 -5.50
CA ALA A 175 -4.08 -11.91 -6.33
C ALA A 175 -4.14 -10.57 -5.57
N LEU A 176 -5.22 -10.32 -4.83
CA LEU A 176 -5.38 -9.14 -4.00
C LEU A 176 -4.29 -9.09 -2.92
N ASN A 177 -4.07 -10.19 -2.19
CA ASN A 177 -3.04 -10.28 -1.17
C ASN A 177 -1.66 -9.95 -1.74
N ASN A 178 -1.32 -10.51 -2.90
CA ASN A 178 -0.04 -10.22 -3.56
C ASN A 178 0.08 -8.74 -3.92
N ASN A 179 -0.96 -8.12 -4.47
CA ASN A 179 -0.96 -6.70 -4.80
C ASN A 179 -0.82 -5.80 -3.56
N LEU A 180 -1.53 -6.11 -2.47
CA LEU A 180 -1.48 -5.33 -1.23
C LEU A 180 -0.11 -5.44 -0.53
N VAL A 181 0.49 -6.64 -0.52
CA VAL A 181 1.86 -6.83 -0.01
C VAL A 181 2.87 -6.07 -0.87
N ASN A 182 2.68 -6.06 -2.19
CA ASN A 182 3.53 -5.29 -3.10
C ASN A 182 3.38 -3.78 -2.85
N LEU A 183 2.16 -3.30 -2.64
CA LEU A 183 1.89 -1.90 -2.30
C LEU A 183 2.63 -1.48 -1.02
N ALA A 184 2.60 -2.31 0.03
CA ALA A 184 3.32 -2.04 1.28
C ALA A 184 4.84 -1.87 1.06
N LYS A 185 5.44 -2.63 0.13
CA LYS A 185 6.85 -2.45 -0.26
C LYS A 185 7.06 -1.17 -1.09
N THR A 186 6.12 -0.85 -1.96
CA THR A 186 6.19 0.31 -2.85
C THR A 186 6.10 1.64 -2.09
N THR A 187 5.64 1.65 -0.83
CA THR A 187 5.64 2.87 0.01
C THR A 187 7.01 3.49 0.19
N THR A 188 8.10 2.72 0.05
CA THR A 188 9.47 3.25 0.04
C THR A 188 9.71 4.31 -1.01
N GLN A 189 8.96 4.30 -2.12
CA GLN A 189 9.10 5.32 -3.17
C GLN A 189 8.72 6.73 -2.70
N ALA A 190 7.95 6.85 -1.61
CA ALA A 190 7.59 8.12 -1.01
C ALA A 190 8.82 8.92 -0.50
N TYR A 191 9.96 8.24 -0.27
CA TYR A 191 11.27 8.86 -0.06
C TYR A 191 11.59 9.93 -1.12
N ALA A 192 11.26 9.64 -2.38
CA ALA A 192 11.63 10.49 -3.52
C ALA A 192 10.95 11.87 -3.53
N ILE A 193 9.85 12.04 -2.79
CA ILE A 193 9.16 13.31 -2.58
C ILE A 193 9.26 13.79 -1.12
N ALA A 194 10.32 13.36 -0.43
CA ALA A 194 10.65 13.75 0.93
C ALA A 194 9.56 13.47 1.99
N VAL A 195 8.78 12.40 1.83
CA VAL A 195 7.92 11.92 2.90
C VAL A 195 8.82 11.35 4.02
N PRO A 196 8.65 11.78 5.28
CA PRO A 196 9.50 11.34 6.39
C PRO A 196 9.13 9.92 6.86
N GLU A 197 9.14 8.96 5.92
CA GLU A 197 8.97 7.54 6.15
C GLU A 197 10.32 6.88 6.53
N THR A 198 10.34 5.58 6.76
CA THR A 198 11.50 4.88 7.32
C THR A 198 12.77 5.06 6.50
N LEU A 199 12.70 4.91 5.17
CA LEU A 199 13.89 5.03 4.31
C LEU A 199 14.41 6.48 4.29
N TYR A 200 13.51 7.47 4.25
CA TYR A 200 13.89 8.87 4.29
C TYR A 200 14.61 9.23 5.60
N VAL A 201 14.04 8.84 6.74
CA VAL A 201 14.65 9.10 8.05
C VAL A 201 15.97 8.35 8.21
N ALA A 202 16.01 7.09 7.77
CA ALA A 202 17.25 6.31 7.77
C ALA A 202 18.33 6.97 6.94
N SER A 203 18.00 7.52 5.76
CA SER A 203 18.96 8.21 4.91
C SER A 203 19.58 9.44 5.58
N GLN A 204 18.78 10.17 6.33
CA GLN A 204 19.29 11.30 7.12
C GLN A 204 20.23 10.84 8.25
N ILE A 205 19.83 9.78 8.99
CA ILE A 205 20.64 9.26 10.09
C ILE A 205 22.00 8.78 9.59
N TRP A 206 22.05 7.99 8.52
CA TRP A 206 23.35 7.51 8.01
C TRP A 206 24.20 8.62 7.40
N SER A 207 23.60 9.68 6.85
CA SER A 207 24.34 10.85 6.39
C SER A 207 24.93 11.65 7.54
N ASP A 208 24.21 11.78 8.66
CA ASP A 208 24.62 12.53 9.83
C ASP A 208 25.66 11.76 10.68
N ARG A 209 25.55 10.42 10.74
CA ARG A 209 26.29 9.53 11.66
C ARG A 209 27.29 8.60 10.99
N ILE A 210 27.36 8.60 9.66
CA ILE A 210 28.27 7.78 8.83
C ILE A 210 28.15 6.28 9.18
N ASN A 211 26.92 5.80 9.43
CA ASN A 211 26.60 4.42 9.83
C ASN A 211 25.72 3.70 8.77
N VAL A 212 26.14 3.76 7.54
CA VAL A 212 25.37 3.26 6.36
C VAL A 212 25.04 1.78 6.51
N LEU A 213 26.02 0.95 6.88
CA LEU A 213 25.84 -0.50 6.96
C LEU A 213 24.80 -0.88 8.02
N GLU A 214 24.91 -0.31 9.20
CA GLU A 214 24.02 -0.58 10.33
C GLU A 214 22.59 -0.12 10.02
N MET A 215 22.45 1.04 9.39
CA MET A 215 21.14 1.54 8.95
C MET A 215 20.53 0.68 7.83
N MET A 216 21.33 0.16 6.88
CA MET A 216 20.85 -0.74 5.85
C MET A 216 20.35 -2.08 6.44
N VAL A 217 21.07 -2.64 7.42
CA VAL A 217 20.62 -3.84 8.16
C VAL A 217 19.33 -3.54 8.94
N THR A 218 19.23 -2.40 9.58
CA THR A 218 18.03 -1.96 10.31
C THR A 218 16.84 -1.82 9.37
N LEU A 219 17.02 -1.17 8.21
CA LEU A 219 15.99 -1.06 7.18
C LEU A 219 15.53 -2.41 6.66
N LEU A 220 16.49 -3.27 6.28
CA LEU A 220 16.17 -4.61 5.79
C LEU A 220 15.35 -5.39 6.83
N THR A 221 15.78 -5.37 8.09
CA THR A 221 15.09 -6.04 9.19
C THR A 221 13.69 -5.48 9.38
N PHE A 222 13.54 -4.14 9.38
CA PHE A 222 12.22 -3.50 9.50
C PHE A 222 11.27 -3.93 8.39
N TYR A 223 11.70 -3.87 7.12
CA TYR A 223 10.84 -4.25 6.00
C TYR A 223 10.55 -5.74 5.94
N LEU A 224 11.49 -6.61 6.33
CA LEU A 224 11.24 -8.05 6.47
C LEU A 224 10.15 -8.32 7.52
N VAL A 225 10.23 -7.68 8.67
CA VAL A 225 9.22 -7.82 9.74
C VAL A 225 7.88 -7.24 9.28
N LEU A 226 7.87 -6.03 8.73
CA LEU A 226 6.66 -5.37 8.25
C LEU A 226 5.93 -6.22 7.21
N VAL A 227 6.64 -6.63 6.16
CA VAL A 227 6.09 -7.46 5.07
C VAL A 227 5.67 -8.82 5.62
N GLY A 228 6.47 -9.42 6.51
CA GLY A 228 6.13 -10.68 7.17
C GLY A 228 4.81 -10.61 7.95
N ILE A 229 4.58 -9.52 8.70
CA ILE A 229 3.32 -9.28 9.40
C ILE A 229 2.16 -9.14 8.39
N PHE A 230 2.33 -8.35 7.32
CA PHE A 230 1.30 -8.22 6.28
C PHE A 230 0.97 -9.57 5.63
N VAL A 231 1.97 -10.33 5.23
CA VAL A 231 1.78 -11.68 4.64
C VAL A 231 1.07 -12.60 5.63
N TRP A 232 1.44 -12.57 6.90
CA TRP A 232 0.81 -13.39 7.93
C TRP A 232 -0.67 -13.03 8.11
N ILE A 233 -1.00 -11.73 8.22
CA ILE A 233 -2.38 -11.26 8.34
C ILE A 233 -3.20 -11.69 7.11
N MET A 234 -2.67 -11.43 5.91
CA MET A 234 -3.36 -11.77 4.66
C MET A 234 -3.57 -13.27 4.49
N SER A 235 -2.57 -14.08 4.84
CA SER A 235 -2.69 -15.55 4.83
C SER A 235 -3.72 -16.06 5.84
N ARG A 236 -3.92 -15.37 6.96
CA ARG A 236 -4.98 -15.70 7.92
C ARG A 236 -6.36 -15.39 7.35
N ILE A 237 -6.53 -14.24 6.73
CA ILE A 237 -7.78 -13.84 6.07
C ILE A 237 -8.13 -14.83 4.95
N GLU A 238 -7.15 -15.13 4.09
CA GLU A 238 -7.33 -16.09 2.99
C GLU A 238 -7.75 -17.47 3.49
N ARG A 239 -7.07 -18.01 4.51
CA ARG A 239 -7.42 -19.31 5.08
C ARG A 239 -8.82 -19.36 5.68
N SER A 240 -9.28 -18.28 6.31
CA SER A 240 -10.63 -18.21 6.90
C SER A 240 -11.75 -18.22 5.85
N LEU A 241 -11.43 -17.87 4.60
CA LEU A 241 -12.36 -17.75 3.50
C LEU A 241 -12.26 -18.91 2.47
N ARG A 242 -11.31 -19.84 2.64
CA ARG A 242 -11.17 -21.00 1.75
C ARG A 242 -12.37 -21.95 1.83
N VAL A 243 -12.80 -22.46 0.67
CA VAL A 243 -13.78 -23.54 0.58
C VAL A 243 -13.02 -24.84 0.35
N PRO A 244 -13.27 -25.89 1.17
CA PRO A 244 -12.72 -27.23 0.89
C PRO A 244 -13.18 -27.71 -0.50
N GLY A 245 -12.24 -28.16 -1.33
CA GLY A 245 -12.53 -28.74 -2.65
C GLY A 245 -12.49 -27.78 -3.85
N PHE A 246 -12.25 -26.47 -3.64
CA PHE A 246 -12.07 -25.50 -4.73
C PHE A 246 -10.65 -24.90 -4.68
N GLY A 247 -9.89 -25.05 -5.77
CA GLY A 247 -8.60 -24.36 -5.93
C GLY A 247 -7.39 -25.07 -5.31
N GLN A 248 -7.30 -26.40 -5.48
CA GLN A 248 -6.02 -27.13 -5.36
C GLN A 248 -5.31 -27.14 -6.69
#